data_7685c43cc453f3446189778a03fd4783
#
_entry.id   7685c43cc453f3446189778a03fd4783
#
_cell.length_a   1.000
_cell.length_b   1.000
_cell.length_c   1.000
_cell.angle_alpha   90.00
_cell.angle_beta   90.00
_cell.angle_gamma   90.00
#
_symmetry.space_group_name_H-M   'P 1'
#
loop_
_entity.id
_entity.type
_entity.pdbx_description
1 polymer ?
#
loop_
_entity_poly.entity_id
_entity_poly.type
_entity_poly.pdbx_seq_one_letter_code
_entity_poly.pdbx_strand_id
1 'polypeptide(L)'
;MRRLFPVTYETAAQAFGGVPEGEEVHGAAGAHAAHALSEAATAHLFMNREWSLAELAAAYAYPETGSGARQPWLRANMVSTLDGAAQHEGHSQPISSAADMRIFGTLRALADVIVVGAETVRQEGYRPARARAEFAAARQAAGQGPAPAIAIVTAGLDLDFSLPLFTSPLVPTVILTGATAAPDRVAAAEKAGARVVVAGEGMGVDPARAVRALADLGHTRQLTEGGPRLLGQLVAADVLDELCLTVSPMLSAGDAQRIAGGPSVTVPRRFELASLLEEDGFLFSRYRRS
;
A
#
# COMPACT_ATOMS: atom_id res chain seq x y z
N MET A 1 -6.67 -0.95 17.60
CA MET A 1 -7.26 -1.19 16.26
C MET A 1 -8.22 -2.35 16.36
N ARG A 2 -9.39 -2.27 15.78
CA ARG A 2 -10.37 -3.34 15.71
C ARG A 2 -10.69 -3.69 14.26
N ARG A 3 -10.99 -4.96 13.98
CA ARG A 3 -11.43 -5.40 12.65
C ARG A 3 -12.94 -5.28 12.55
N LEU A 4 -13.44 -4.59 11.53
CA LEU A 4 -14.85 -4.44 11.24
C LEU A 4 -15.32 -5.38 10.10
N PHE A 5 -14.39 -5.83 9.22
CA PHE A 5 -14.68 -6.74 8.10
C PHE A 5 -13.40 -7.46 7.62
N PRO A 6 -13.46 -8.72 7.18
CA PRO A 6 -14.59 -9.63 7.34
C PRO A 6 -14.75 -10.09 8.79
N VAL A 7 -15.97 -10.32 9.21
CA VAL A 7 -16.30 -11.02 10.44
C VAL A 7 -16.60 -12.47 10.05
N THR A 8 -15.61 -13.36 10.14
CA THR A 8 -15.80 -14.77 9.83
C THR A 8 -15.80 -15.60 11.13
N TYR A 9 -16.70 -16.58 11.23
CA TYR A 9 -16.73 -17.53 12.35
C TYR A 9 -15.40 -18.29 12.50
N GLU A 10 -14.65 -18.52 11.41
CA GLU A 10 -13.33 -19.17 11.44
C GLU A 10 -12.29 -18.37 12.22
N THR A 11 -12.32 -17.03 12.13
CA THR A 11 -11.43 -16.17 12.92
C THR A 11 -11.78 -16.22 14.42
N ALA A 12 -13.02 -16.46 14.77
CA ALA A 12 -13.44 -16.66 16.15
C ALA A 12 -12.97 -18.03 16.69
N ALA A 13 -13.10 -19.10 15.91
CA ALA A 13 -12.69 -20.44 16.29
C ALA A 13 -11.16 -20.59 16.45
N GLN A 14 -10.36 -19.93 15.62
CA GLN A 14 -8.90 -19.92 15.73
C GLN A 14 -8.39 -19.12 16.94
N ALA A 15 -9.13 -18.10 17.39
CA ALA A 15 -8.78 -17.33 18.58
C ALA A 15 -9.02 -18.11 19.89
N PHE A 16 -9.86 -19.13 19.87
CA PHE A 16 -10.29 -19.85 21.08
C PHE A 16 -9.78 -21.30 21.18
N GLY A 17 -8.81 -21.73 20.34
CA GLY A 17 -8.22 -23.08 20.42
C GLY A 17 -9.31 -24.17 20.50
N GLY A 18 -9.52 -24.85 19.40
CA GLY A 18 -10.48 -25.92 19.12
C GLY A 18 -11.43 -26.34 20.24
N VAL A 19 -12.72 -26.15 20.03
CA VAL A 19 -13.77 -26.85 20.80
C VAL A 19 -13.66 -28.32 20.40
N PRO A 20 -13.50 -29.26 21.36
CA PRO A 20 -13.50 -30.69 21.04
C PRO A 20 -14.85 -31.09 20.44
N GLU A 21 -14.83 -31.72 19.27
CA GLU A 21 -15.99 -32.36 18.68
C GLU A 21 -16.43 -33.53 19.63
N GLY A 22 -17.63 -33.46 20.16
CA GLY A 22 -18.28 -34.62 20.74
C GLY A 22 -18.85 -34.48 22.14
N GLU A 23 -19.71 -33.50 22.42
CA GLU A 23 -20.72 -33.64 23.47
C GLU A 23 -22.02 -32.90 23.08
N GLU A 24 -23.07 -33.69 22.82
CA GLU A 24 -24.45 -33.18 22.74
C GLU A 24 -24.91 -32.70 24.13
N VAL A 25 -24.88 -31.39 24.35
CA VAL A 25 -25.42 -30.81 25.59
C VAL A 25 -26.90 -30.48 25.38
N HIS A 26 -27.75 -31.39 25.85
CA HIS A 26 -29.19 -31.15 25.97
C HIS A 26 -29.48 -30.42 27.28
N GLY A 27 -29.97 -29.18 27.21
CA GLY A 27 -30.51 -28.44 28.35
C GLY A 27 -30.38 -26.92 28.23
N ALA A 28 -31.28 -26.17 28.87
CA ALA A 28 -31.32 -24.71 28.88
C ALA A 28 -30.00 -24.05 29.36
N ALA A 29 -29.24 -24.75 30.22
CA ALA A 29 -27.91 -24.30 30.67
C ALA A 29 -26.86 -24.26 29.54
N GLY A 30 -26.96 -25.17 28.56
CA GLY A 30 -26.07 -25.19 27.39
C GLY A 30 -26.30 -24.01 26.44
N ALA A 31 -27.57 -23.60 26.28
CA ALA A 31 -27.91 -22.47 25.45
C ALA A 31 -27.38 -21.12 26.02
N HIS A 32 -27.44 -20.97 27.37
CA HIS A 32 -26.86 -19.79 28.03
C HIS A 32 -25.32 -19.75 27.95
N ALA A 33 -24.69 -20.91 28.13
CA ALA A 33 -23.22 -21.00 28.00
C ALA A 33 -22.76 -20.75 26.58
N ALA A 34 -23.45 -21.29 25.57
CA ALA A 34 -23.16 -21.03 24.16
C ALA A 34 -23.39 -19.55 23.77
N HIS A 35 -24.42 -18.92 24.33
CA HIS A 35 -24.71 -17.51 24.13
C HIS A 35 -23.64 -16.61 24.78
N ALA A 36 -23.26 -16.89 26.01
CA ALA A 36 -22.20 -16.18 26.72
C ALA A 36 -20.82 -16.35 26.05
N LEU A 37 -20.50 -17.53 25.51
CA LEU A 37 -19.29 -17.78 24.73
C LEU A 37 -19.34 -17.04 23.39
N SER A 38 -20.49 -16.91 22.74
CA SER A 38 -20.70 -16.13 21.53
C SER A 38 -20.53 -14.62 21.80
N GLU A 39 -21.07 -14.13 22.93
CA GLU A 39 -20.89 -12.72 23.32
C GLU A 39 -19.45 -12.40 23.69
N ALA A 40 -18.77 -13.27 24.43
CA ALA A 40 -17.36 -13.11 24.78
C ALA A 40 -16.46 -13.17 23.53
N ALA A 41 -16.74 -14.08 22.60
CA ALA A 41 -16.04 -14.18 21.32
C ALA A 41 -16.27 -12.93 20.45
N THR A 42 -17.51 -12.45 20.40
CA THR A 42 -17.86 -11.20 19.69
C THR A 42 -17.22 -9.99 20.35
N ALA A 43 -17.21 -9.91 21.68
CA ALA A 43 -16.54 -8.84 22.42
C ALA A 43 -15.02 -8.81 22.14
N HIS A 44 -14.36 -9.98 22.01
CA HIS A 44 -12.93 -10.07 21.71
C HIS A 44 -12.59 -9.59 20.29
N LEU A 45 -13.49 -9.77 19.32
CA LEU A 45 -13.34 -9.27 17.94
C LEU A 45 -13.43 -7.72 17.87
N PHE A 46 -14.11 -7.11 18.85
CA PHE A 46 -14.29 -5.66 18.94
C PHE A 46 -13.36 -4.99 19.97
N MET A 47 -12.44 -5.75 20.60
CA MET A 47 -11.49 -5.14 21.53
C MET A 47 -10.55 -4.19 20.80
N ASN A 48 -10.65 -2.91 21.17
CA ASN A 48 -9.71 -1.88 20.70
C ASN A 48 -8.36 -2.10 21.39
N ARG A 49 -7.44 -2.77 20.68
CA ARG A 49 -6.06 -2.98 21.12
C ARG A 49 -5.09 -2.64 19.99
N GLU A 50 -3.89 -2.34 20.35
CA GLU A 50 -2.84 -2.16 19.36
C GLU A 50 -2.53 -3.50 18.67
N TRP A 51 -2.52 -3.50 17.33
CA TRP A 51 -2.09 -4.63 16.53
C TRP A 51 -0.57 -4.64 16.43
N SER A 52 0.00 -5.81 16.62
CA SER A 52 1.42 -6.04 16.38
C SER A 52 1.76 -5.88 14.89
N LEU A 53 3.03 -5.63 14.61
CA LEU A 53 3.51 -5.57 13.22
C LEU A 53 3.32 -6.90 12.48
N ALA A 54 3.38 -8.04 13.18
CA ALA A 54 3.12 -9.36 12.61
C ALA A 54 1.64 -9.51 12.17
N GLU A 55 0.69 -9.06 12.99
CA GLU A 55 -0.73 -9.06 12.65
C GLU A 55 -1.02 -8.13 11.47
N LEU A 56 -0.43 -6.95 11.44
CA LEU A 56 -0.53 -6.05 10.30
C LEU A 56 0.09 -6.66 9.05
N ALA A 57 1.27 -7.29 9.15
CA ALA A 57 1.92 -7.98 8.04
C ALA A 57 1.04 -9.09 7.45
N ALA A 58 0.40 -9.89 8.30
CA ALA A 58 -0.53 -10.93 7.87
C ALA A 58 -1.80 -10.34 7.21
N ALA A 59 -2.38 -9.27 7.80
CA ALA A 59 -3.57 -8.62 7.26
C ALA A 59 -3.32 -7.98 5.89
N TYR A 60 -2.11 -7.47 5.65
CA TYR A 60 -1.71 -6.78 4.42
C TYR A 60 -0.77 -7.63 3.54
N ALA A 61 -0.67 -8.94 3.77
CA ALA A 61 0.13 -9.82 2.92
C ALA A 61 -0.26 -9.68 1.44
N TYR A 62 0.74 -9.70 0.55
CA TYR A 62 0.49 -9.81 -0.87
C TYR A 62 -0.08 -11.19 -1.19
N PRO A 63 -0.93 -11.34 -2.22
CA PRO A 63 -1.39 -12.64 -2.67
C PRO A 63 -0.19 -13.54 -3.02
N GLU A 64 -0.31 -14.83 -2.72
CA GLU A 64 0.64 -15.81 -3.23
C GLU A 64 0.42 -15.92 -4.73
N THR A 65 1.46 -15.62 -5.51
CA THR A 65 1.45 -15.89 -6.93
C THR A 65 1.70 -17.39 -7.12
N GLY A 66 0.72 -18.09 -7.69
CA GLY A 66 0.86 -19.51 -8.01
C GLY A 66 2.13 -19.80 -8.81
N SER A 67 2.57 -21.07 -8.83
CA SER A 67 3.78 -21.53 -9.52
C SER A 67 3.68 -21.31 -11.05
N GLY A 68 4.08 -20.13 -11.50
CA GLY A 68 4.04 -19.68 -12.88
C GLY A 68 4.77 -18.34 -13.04
N ALA A 69 4.56 -17.63 -14.10
CA ALA A 69 5.18 -16.33 -14.35
C ALA A 69 4.96 -15.38 -13.16
N ARG A 70 6.01 -14.68 -12.74
CA ARG A 70 5.98 -13.66 -11.68
C ARG A 70 5.07 -12.51 -12.11
N GLN A 71 3.77 -12.64 -11.84
CA GLN A 71 2.82 -11.56 -12.12
C GLN A 71 2.98 -10.45 -11.08
N PRO A 72 3.12 -9.18 -11.50
CA PRO A 72 3.15 -8.07 -10.58
C PRO A 72 1.80 -7.89 -9.90
N TRP A 73 1.84 -7.46 -8.64
CA TRP A 73 0.69 -6.98 -7.90
C TRP A 73 0.93 -5.54 -7.48
N LEU A 74 0.16 -4.63 -8.06
CA LEU A 74 0.25 -3.20 -7.76
C LEU A 74 -0.80 -2.80 -6.73
N ARG A 75 -0.33 -2.39 -5.56
CA ARG A 75 -1.13 -1.85 -4.47
C ARG A 75 -0.94 -0.34 -4.39
N ALA A 76 -2.02 0.42 -4.17
CA ALA A 76 -1.93 1.82 -3.78
C ALA A 76 -2.19 1.96 -2.27
N ASN A 77 -1.49 2.89 -1.62
CA ASN A 77 -1.80 3.34 -0.26
C ASN A 77 -2.03 4.85 -0.27
N MET A 78 -3.21 5.26 0.20
CA MET A 78 -3.66 6.64 0.20
C MET A 78 -4.39 6.97 1.50
N VAL A 79 -4.42 8.25 1.85
CA VAL A 79 -5.25 8.79 2.93
C VAL A 79 -6.17 9.89 2.39
N SER A 80 -7.37 9.99 2.91
CA SER A 80 -8.28 11.10 2.62
C SER A 80 -9.12 11.47 3.84
N THR A 81 -9.60 12.70 3.86
CA THR A 81 -10.63 13.16 4.81
C THR A 81 -12.01 12.59 4.44
N LEU A 82 -13.02 12.78 5.29
CA LEU A 82 -14.40 12.37 5.05
C LEU A 82 -15.00 13.01 3.79
N ASP A 83 -14.58 14.22 3.46
CA ASP A 83 -15.00 14.96 2.25
C ASP A 83 -14.07 14.74 1.04
N GLY A 84 -13.11 13.79 1.13
CA GLY A 84 -12.30 13.33 0.01
C GLY A 84 -11.02 14.12 -0.24
N ALA A 85 -10.62 15.04 0.64
CA ALA A 85 -9.34 15.74 0.52
C ALA A 85 -8.18 14.80 0.80
N ALA A 86 -7.19 14.72 -0.12
CA ALA A 86 -5.99 13.89 0.02
C ALA A 86 -4.85 14.59 0.77
N GLN A 87 -5.04 15.85 1.12
CA GLN A 87 -4.03 16.69 1.76
C GLN A 87 -4.66 17.87 2.48
N HIS A 88 -3.92 18.44 3.41
CA HIS A 88 -4.20 19.72 4.02
C HIS A 88 -2.93 20.58 3.91
N GLU A 89 -3.04 21.80 3.42
CA GLU A 89 -1.91 22.71 3.18
C GLU A 89 -0.75 22.07 2.36
N GLY A 90 -1.10 21.24 1.38
CA GLY A 90 -0.13 20.60 0.49
C GLY A 90 0.51 19.32 1.03
N HIS A 91 0.16 18.86 2.23
CA HIS A 91 0.75 17.68 2.86
C HIS A 91 -0.31 16.66 3.30
N SER A 92 0.03 15.38 3.23
CA SER A 92 -0.82 14.28 3.70
C SER A 92 -0.71 14.04 5.22
N GLN A 93 0.40 14.41 5.84
CA GLN A 93 0.67 14.18 7.25
C GLN A 93 -0.39 14.75 8.21
N PRO A 94 -0.93 15.98 8.02
CA PRO A 94 -1.93 16.54 8.92
C PRO A 94 -3.25 15.75 8.99
N ILE A 95 -3.57 14.96 7.99
CA ILE A 95 -4.79 14.14 7.93
C ILE A 95 -4.52 12.66 8.25
N SER A 96 -3.30 12.30 8.65
CA SER A 96 -2.85 10.96 9.03
C SER A 96 -2.90 10.76 10.55
N SER A 97 -2.59 9.54 11.01
CA SER A 97 -2.51 9.18 12.43
C SER A 97 -1.33 8.24 12.70
N ALA A 98 -1.03 8.01 13.97
CA ALA A 98 -0.02 7.02 14.36
C ALA A 98 -0.35 5.61 13.85
N ALA A 99 -1.64 5.23 13.88
CA ALA A 99 -2.12 3.95 13.34
C ALA A 99 -1.91 3.87 11.82
N ASP A 100 -2.24 4.94 11.08
CA ASP A 100 -2.00 5.04 9.65
C ASP A 100 -0.51 4.91 9.33
N MET A 101 0.36 5.57 10.08
CA MET A 101 1.81 5.47 9.89
C MET A 101 2.39 4.09 10.23
N ARG A 102 1.75 3.31 11.15
CA ARG A 102 2.11 1.90 11.38
C ARG A 102 1.76 1.04 10.17
N ILE A 103 0.56 1.22 9.61
CA ILE A 103 0.12 0.52 8.38
C ILE A 103 1.02 0.91 7.21
N PHE A 104 1.24 2.21 6.98
CA PHE A 104 2.15 2.73 5.96
C PHE A 104 3.54 2.09 6.03
N GLY A 105 4.13 2.07 7.22
CA GLY A 105 5.43 1.44 7.44
C GLY A 105 5.43 -0.07 7.20
N THR A 106 4.32 -0.76 7.49
CA THR A 106 4.15 -2.19 7.22
C THR A 106 4.02 -2.45 5.71
N LEU A 107 3.21 -1.68 5.01
CA LEU A 107 3.06 -1.80 3.55
C LEU A 107 4.39 -1.62 2.82
N ARG A 108 5.19 -0.61 3.22
CA ARG A 108 6.56 -0.43 2.71
C ARG A 108 7.45 -1.63 2.98
N ALA A 109 7.38 -2.20 4.19
CA ALA A 109 8.18 -3.35 4.55
C ALA A 109 7.82 -4.63 3.78
N LEU A 110 6.59 -4.75 3.31
CA LEU A 110 6.11 -5.89 2.52
C LEU A 110 6.43 -5.75 1.02
N ALA A 111 6.66 -4.54 0.51
CA ALA A 111 6.88 -4.26 -0.89
C ALA A 111 8.31 -4.57 -1.36
N ASP A 112 8.47 -4.90 -2.65
CA ASP A 112 9.77 -4.94 -3.33
C ASP A 112 10.19 -3.55 -3.78
N VAL A 113 9.21 -2.73 -4.20
CA VAL A 113 9.42 -1.38 -4.72
C VAL A 113 8.26 -0.45 -4.35
N ILE A 114 8.60 0.81 -4.08
CA ILE A 114 7.66 1.91 -3.85
C ILE A 114 7.67 2.80 -5.08
N VAL A 115 6.53 2.91 -5.75
CA VAL A 115 6.33 3.70 -6.98
C VAL A 115 5.71 5.05 -6.61
N VAL A 116 6.36 6.14 -6.99
CA VAL A 116 5.95 7.50 -6.63
C VAL A 116 6.19 8.48 -7.76
N GLY A 117 5.35 9.50 -7.88
CA GLY A 117 5.54 10.59 -8.85
C GLY A 117 6.63 11.56 -8.42
N ALA A 118 7.38 12.11 -9.37
CA ALA A 118 8.46 13.07 -9.10
C ALA A 118 8.01 14.31 -8.32
N GLU A 119 6.79 14.79 -8.55
CA GLU A 119 6.24 15.92 -7.81
C GLU A 119 6.07 15.60 -6.32
N THR A 120 5.51 14.44 -6.01
CA THR A 120 5.38 13.95 -4.62
C THR A 120 6.75 13.77 -3.95
N VAL A 121 7.76 13.30 -4.71
CA VAL A 121 9.13 13.20 -4.21
C VAL A 121 9.66 14.56 -3.75
N ARG A 122 9.40 15.62 -4.53
CA ARG A 122 9.80 16.99 -4.18
C ARG A 122 9.02 17.56 -3.01
N GLN A 123 7.69 17.43 -3.03
CA GLN A 123 6.78 18.02 -2.03
C GLN A 123 6.94 17.37 -0.65
N GLU A 124 6.98 16.06 -0.60
CA GLU A 124 7.06 15.29 0.66
C GLU A 124 8.51 15.05 1.13
N GLY A 125 9.51 15.51 0.38
CA GLY A 125 10.91 15.37 0.75
C GLY A 125 11.34 13.90 0.88
N TYR A 126 11.08 13.08 -0.12
CA TYR A 126 11.34 11.65 -0.10
C TYR A 126 12.80 11.32 0.22
N ARG A 127 12.98 10.34 1.08
CA ARG A 127 14.28 9.79 1.50
C ARG A 127 14.38 8.32 1.07
N PRO A 128 15.60 7.75 1.07
CA PRO A 128 15.79 6.32 0.87
C PRO A 128 14.92 5.50 1.80
N ALA A 129 14.39 4.40 1.30
CA ALA A 129 13.67 3.46 2.15
C ALA A 129 14.64 2.84 3.17
N ARG A 130 14.16 2.63 4.39
CA ARG A 130 14.96 2.10 5.50
C ARG A 130 14.74 0.61 5.65
N ALA A 131 15.80 -0.12 6.01
CA ALA A 131 15.65 -1.47 6.53
C ALA A 131 14.90 -1.44 7.87
N ARG A 132 14.03 -2.41 8.07
CA ARG A 132 13.28 -2.58 9.32
C ARG A 132 13.62 -3.94 9.90
N ALA A 133 14.21 -3.94 11.09
CA ALA A 133 14.72 -5.16 11.73
C ALA A 133 13.63 -6.22 11.90
N GLU A 134 12.42 -5.80 12.24
CA GLU A 134 11.26 -6.66 12.46
C GLU A 134 10.83 -7.43 11.21
N PHE A 135 11.17 -6.93 10.02
CA PHE A 135 10.83 -7.55 8.73
C PHE A 135 12.04 -8.22 8.05
N ALA A 136 13.25 -8.10 8.59
CA ALA A 136 14.48 -8.53 7.92
C ALA A 136 14.46 -10.02 7.56
N ALA A 137 14.09 -10.89 8.51
CA ALA A 137 14.02 -12.33 8.29
C ALA A 137 12.96 -12.72 7.25
N ALA A 138 11.76 -12.11 7.31
CA ALA A 138 10.69 -12.36 6.35
C ALA A 138 11.07 -11.90 4.93
N ARG A 139 11.71 -10.73 4.81
CA ARG A 139 12.20 -10.22 3.51
C ARG A 139 13.27 -11.13 2.93
N GLN A 140 14.22 -11.57 3.74
CA GLN A 140 15.26 -12.53 3.32
C GLN A 140 14.66 -13.85 2.84
N ALA A 141 13.72 -14.42 3.58
CA ALA A 141 13.02 -15.66 3.20
C ALA A 141 12.24 -15.51 1.90
N ALA A 142 11.72 -14.30 1.62
CA ALA A 142 11.01 -13.96 0.39
C ALA A 142 11.94 -13.58 -0.79
N GLY A 143 13.27 -13.60 -0.61
CA GLY A 143 14.25 -13.19 -1.62
C GLY A 143 14.24 -11.67 -1.91
N GLN A 144 13.73 -10.86 -0.99
CA GLN A 144 13.68 -9.41 -1.11
C GLN A 144 15.00 -8.77 -0.64
N GLY A 145 15.33 -7.59 -1.16
CA GLY A 145 16.43 -6.77 -0.67
C GLY A 145 16.20 -6.26 0.78
N PRO A 146 17.22 -5.62 1.40
CA PRO A 146 17.14 -5.15 2.79
C PRO A 146 16.05 -4.11 3.02
N ALA A 147 15.68 -3.37 1.99
CA ALA A 147 14.60 -2.38 1.96
C ALA A 147 13.92 -2.42 0.58
N PRO A 148 12.72 -1.86 0.39
CA PRO A 148 12.16 -1.67 -0.94
C PRO A 148 13.00 -0.67 -1.75
N ALA A 149 13.09 -0.86 -3.05
CA ALA A 149 13.58 0.18 -3.94
C ALA A 149 12.59 1.34 -3.99
N ILE A 150 13.06 2.55 -4.29
CA ILE A 150 12.16 3.66 -4.68
C ILE A 150 12.19 3.77 -6.19
N ALA A 151 11.01 3.72 -6.84
CA ALA A 151 10.84 3.94 -8.27
C ALA A 151 10.11 5.26 -8.51
N ILE A 152 10.76 6.19 -9.20
CA ILE A 152 10.23 7.53 -9.45
C ILE A 152 9.73 7.62 -10.89
N VAL A 153 8.44 7.93 -11.04
CA VAL A 153 7.83 8.19 -12.35
C VAL A 153 8.01 9.64 -12.72
N THR A 154 8.72 9.91 -13.82
CA THR A 154 9.02 11.28 -14.27
C THR A 154 9.20 11.34 -15.78
N ALA A 155 8.63 12.35 -16.43
CA ALA A 155 8.87 12.62 -17.84
C ALA A 155 10.14 13.46 -18.05
N GLY A 156 10.31 14.52 -17.26
CA GLY A 156 11.38 15.51 -17.43
C GLY A 156 12.64 15.27 -16.61
N LEU A 157 12.65 14.26 -15.71
CA LEU A 157 13.75 14.03 -14.76
C LEU A 157 14.13 15.29 -13.95
N ASP A 158 13.15 16.15 -13.68
CA ASP A 158 13.35 17.34 -12.85
C ASP A 158 13.44 16.93 -11.36
N LEU A 159 14.63 16.46 -10.99
CA LEU A 159 14.99 15.92 -9.70
C LEU A 159 16.36 16.43 -9.28
N ASP A 160 16.58 16.64 -8.00
CA ASP A 160 17.88 16.93 -7.43
C ASP A 160 18.64 15.61 -7.15
N PHE A 161 19.56 15.28 -8.04
CA PHE A 161 20.36 14.08 -7.96
C PHE A 161 21.44 14.09 -6.88
N SER A 162 21.64 15.21 -6.18
CA SER A 162 22.54 15.28 -5.03
C SER A 162 21.93 14.74 -3.73
N LEU A 163 20.62 14.52 -3.70
CA LEU A 163 19.90 14.04 -2.52
C LEU A 163 20.32 12.62 -2.13
N PRO A 164 20.24 12.28 -0.83
CA PRO A 164 20.50 10.92 -0.33
C PRO A 164 19.69 9.83 -1.02
N LEU A 165 18.51 10.17 -1.56
CA LEU A 165 17.68 9.27 -2.34
C LEU A 165 18.40 8.63 -3.52
N PHE A 166 19.41 9.33 -4.09
CA PHE A 166 20.22 8.85 -5.20
C PHE A 166 21.62 8.44 -4.76
N THR A 167 22.22 9.18 -3.82
CA THR A 167 23.65 9.04 -3.48
C THR A 167 23.94 8.02 -2.42
N SER A 168 22.94 7.64 -1.59
CA SER A 168 23.13 6.70 -0.48
C SER A 168 21.92 5.80 -0.16
N PRO A 169 21.17 5.29 -1.17
CA PRO A 169 20.10 4.36 -0.91
C PRO A 169 20.64 2.96 -0.56
N LEU A 170 19.90 2.18 0.25
CA LEU A 170 20.21 0.76 0.51
C LEU A 170 19.98 -0.12 -0.73
N VAL A 171 19.07 0.27 -1.57
CA VAL A 171 18.76 -0.33 -2.87
C VAL A 171 18.72 0.80 -3.90
N PRO A 172 19.39 0.68 -5.04
CA PRO A 172 19.45 1.75 -6.04
C PRO A 172 18.06 2.26 -6.42
N THR A 173 17.92 3.57 -6.47
CA THR A 173 16.68 4.22 -6.92
C THR A 173 16.46 3.96 -8.40
N VAL A 174 15.23 3.58 -8.78
CA VAL A 174 14.82 3.39 -10.16
C VAL A 174 14.14 4.67 -10.66
N ILE A 175 14.45 5.10 -11.86
CA ILE A 175 13.75 6.18 -12.54
C ILE A 175 13.02 5.61 -13.75
N LEU A 176 11.70 5.74 -13.76
CA LEU A 176 10.85 5.37 -14.87
C LEU A 176 10.55 6.60 -15.71
N THR A 177 10.96 6.58 -16.99
CA THR A 177 10.80 7.72 -17.89
C THR A 177 10.39 7.28 -19.30
N GLY A 178 10.15 8.23 -20.17
CA GLY A 178 9.86 7.99 -21.59
C GLY A 178 11.12 7.94 -22.46
N ALA A 179 10.97 7.40 -23.67
CA ALA A 179 12.08 7.22 -24.62
C ALA A 179 12.71 8.54 -25.12
N THR A 180 11.96 9.65 -25.05
CA THR A 180 12.45 10.96 -25.47
C THR A 180 12.89 11.85 -24.29
N ALA A 181 13.22 11.23 -23.15
CA ALA A 181 13.81 11.94 -22.02
C ALA A 181 15.14 12.60 -22.41
N ALA A 182 15.44 13.77 -21.85
CA ALA A 182 16.65 14.53 -22.17
C ALA A 182 17.92 13.73 -21.82
N PRO A 183 18.83 13.45 -22.77
CA PRO A 183 19.97 12.56 -22.55
C PRO A 183 20.92 13.03 -21.44
N ASP A 184 21.10 14.34 -21.29
CA ASP A 184 21.90 14.95 -20.23
C ASP A 184 21.32 14.68 -18.84
N ARG A 185 19.99 14.70 -18.71
CA ARG A 185 19.28 14.38 -17.45
C ARG A 185 19.36 12.90 -17.12
N VAL A 186 19.26 12.04 -18.15
CA VAL A 186 19.45 10.59 -18.00
C VAL A 186 20.87 10.29 -17.51
N ALA A 187 21.87 10.86 -18.19
CA ALA A 187 23.28 10.68 -17.80
C ALA A 187 23.57 11.20 -16.37
N ALA A 188 22.95 12.33 -15.98
CA ALA A 188 23.08 12.85 -14.62
C ALA A 188 22.48 11.91 -13.56
N ALA A 189 21.32 11.32 -13.85
CA ALA A 189 20.67 10.36 -12.98
C ALA A 189 21.52 9.09 -12.78
N GLU A 190 22.01 8.52 -13.87
CA GLU A 190 22.88 7.33 -13.86
C GLU A 190 24.19 7.60 -13.12
N LYS A 191 24.81 8.76 -13.35
CA LYS A 191 26.02 9.19 -12.63
C LYS A 191 25.79 9.30 -11.12
N ALA A 192 24.58 9.67 -10.70
CA ALA A 192 24.18 9.73 -9.29
C ALA A 192 23.87 8.35 -8.67
N GLY A 193 23.92 7.25 -9.45
CA GLY A 193 23.67 5.89 -8.99
C GLY A 193 22.23 5.40 -9.20
N ALA A 194 21.38 6.17 -9.88
CA ALA A 194 20.04 5.73 -10.23
C ALA A 194 20.05 4.75 -11.41
N ARG A 195 19.10 3.81 -11.39
CA ARG A 195 18.82 2.94 -12.54
C ARG A 195 17.71 3.56 -13.39
N VAL A 196 18.04 4.03 -14.60
CA VAL A 196 17.04 4.58 -15.51
C VAL A 196 16.43 3.49 -16.36
N VAL A 197 15.09 3.48 -16.46
CA VAL A 197 14.29 2.50 -17.19
C VAL A 197 13.32 3.25 -18.09
N VAL A 198 13.39 2.98 -19.39
CA VAL A 198 12.45 3.55 -20.36
C VAL A 198 11.17 2.73 -20.34
N ALA A 199 10.08 3.36 -19.96
CA ALA A 199 8.75 2.76 -19.83
C ALA A 199 7.67 3.52 -20.61
N GLY A 200 8.03 4.16 -21.74
CA GLY A 200 7.12 4.86 -22.64
C GLY A 200 7.80 5.23 -23.95
N GLU A 201 7.05 5.38 -25.02
CA GLU A 201 7.60 5.67 -26.36
C GLU A 201 7.92 7.16 -26.58
N GLY A 202 7.16 8.05 -25.89
CA GLY A 202 7.35 9.50 -25.94
C GLY A 202 8.05 10.04 -24.68
N MET A 203 7.70 11.24 -24.28
CA MET A 203 8.21 11.85 -23.03
C MET A 203 7.59 11.19 -21.78
N GLY A 204 6.34 10.78 -21.86
CA GLY A 204 5.60 10.23 -20.73
C GLY A 204 5.89 8.75 -20.49
N VAL A 205 5.57 8.30 -19.28
CA VAL A 205 5.61 6.90 -18.88
C VAL A 205 4.26 6.25 -19.17
N ASP A 206 4.27 5.09 -19.82
CA ASP A 206 3.11 4.21 -19.93
C ASP A 206 2.98 3.39 -18.63
N PRO A 207 1.87 3.50 -17.89
CA PRO A 207 1.72 2.82 -16.60
C PRO A 207 1.82 1.29 -16.69
N ALA A 208 1.28 0.69 -17.74
CA ALA A 208 1.32 -0.76 -17.92
C ALA A 208 2.75 -1.24 -18.23
N ARG A 209 3.50 -0.48 -19.01
CA ARG A 209 4.93 -0.76 -19.26
C ARG A 209 5.76 -0.57 -18.00
N ALA A 210 5.47 0.46 -17.20
CA ALA A 210 6.15 0.72 -15.93
C ALA A 210 5.99 -0.46 -14.95
N VAL A 211 4.76 -0.94 -14.76
CA VAL A 211 4.45 -2.09 -13.89
C VAL A 211 5.20 -3.34 -14.37
N ARG A 212 5.19 -3.62 -15.67
CA ARG A 212 5.92 -4.78 -16.24
C ARG A 212 7.43 -4.62 -16.11
N ALA A 213 7.97 -3.46 -16.44
CA ALA A 213 9.42 -3.21 -16.34
C ALA A 213 9.95 -3.38 -14.92
N LEU A 214 9.19 -2.97 -13.90
CA LEU A 214 9.54 -3.24 -12.51
C LEU A 214 9.48 -4.74 -12.17
N ALA A 215 8.49 -5.47 -12.69
CA ALA A 215 8.40 -6.92 -12.51
C ALA A 215 9.58 -7.66 -13.17
N ASP A 216 10.00 -7.22 -14.36
CA ASP A 216 11.18 -7.75 -15.06
C ASP A 216 12.48 -7.52 -14.29
N LEU A 217 12.54 -6.47 -13.46
CA LEU A 217 13.61 -6.22 -12.49
C LEU A 217 13.52 -7.09 -11.23
N GLY A 218 12.48 -7.93 -11.10
CA GLY A 218 12.23 -8.77 -9.92
C GLY A 218 11.32 -8.12 -8.87
N HIS A 219 10.81 -6.91 -9.13
CA HIS A 219 9.93 -6.18 -8.21
C HIS A 219 8.46 -6.49 -8.50
N THR A 220 7.98 -7.62 -8.01
CA THR A 220 6.60 -8.08 -8.26
C THR A 220 5.60 -7.55 -7.21
N ARG A 221 6.04 -7.26 -5.99
CA ARG A 221 5.23 -6.66 -4.93
C ARG A 221 5.40 -5.15 -5.00
N GLN A 222 4.53 -4.49 -5.76
CA GLN A 222 4.61 -3.05 -6.03
C GLN A 222 3.66 -2.27 -5.14
N LEU A 223 4.15 -1.21 -4.50
CA LEU A 223 3.37 -0.28 -3.70
C LEU A 223 3.45 1.10 -4.35
N THR A 224 2.33 1.71 -4.71
CA THR A 224 2.33 3.13 -5.06
C THR A 224 1.80 3.97 -3.90
N GLU A 225 2.48 5.07 -3.65
CA GLU A 225 2.09 6.10 -2.68
C GLU A 225 1.61 7.38 -3.38
N GLY A 226 1.25 7.23 -4.65
CA GLY A 226 0.75 8.31 -5.48
C GLY A 226 1.89 9.19 -6.05
N GLY A 227 1.82 10.59 -6.26
CA GLY A 227 0.60 11.37 -5.93
C GLY A 227 -0.62 11.14 -6.81
N PRO A 228 -1.59 12.01 -6.61
CA PRO A 228 -2.92 11.85 -7.20
C PRO A 228 -2.93 11.72 -8.73
N ARG A 229 -2.05 12.43 -9.45
CA ARG A 229 -1.94 12.30 -10.92
C ARG A 229 -1.46 10.91 -11.33
N LEU A 230 -0.45 10.39 -10.62
CA LEU A 230 0.07 9.04 -10.90
C LEU A 230 -1.00 7.99 -10.61
N LEU A 231 -1.68 8.09 -9.46
CA LEU A 231 -2.75 7.14 -9.14
C LEU A 231 -3.87 7.19 -10.20
N GLY A 232 -4.29 8.37 -10.64
CA GLY A 232 -5.26 8.50 -11.72
C GLY A 232 -4.83 7.86 -13.04
N GLN A 233 -3.54 7.98 -13.41
CA GLN A 233 -2.97 7.32 -14.58
C GLN A 233 -2.97 5.78 -14.45
N LEU A 234 -2.61 5.26 -13.27
CA LEU A 234 -2.62 3.82 -12.98
C LEU A 234 -4.04 3.23 -13.03
N VAL A 235 -5.03 3.96 -12.50
CA VAL A 235 -6.44 3.59 -12.58
C VAL A 235 -6.96 3.63 -14.03
N ALA A 236 -6.62 4.67 -14.79
CA ALA A 236 -7.03 4.79 -16.18
C ALA A 236 -6.42 3.69 -17.07
N ALA A 237 -5.19 3.28 -16.79
CA ALA A 237 -4.51 2.17 -17.48
C ALA A 237 -4.94 0.77 -17.02
N ASP A 238 -5.85 0.67 -16.05
CA ASP A 238 -6.38 -0.58 -15.52
C ASP A 238 -5.30 -1.54 -14.95
N VAL A 239 -4.29 -0.98 -14.28
CA VAL A 239 -3.17 -1.74 -13.72
C VAL A 239 -3.16 -1.79 -12.20
N LEU A 240 -4.10 -1.13 -11.54
CA LEU A 240 -4.20 -1.15 -10.08
C LEU A 240 -4.95 -2.39 -9.61
N ASP A 241 -4.32 -3.22 -8.78
CA ASP A 241 -4.90 -4.45 -8.26
C ASP A 241 -5.54 -4.27 -6.89
N GLU A 242 -5.00 -3.35 -6.08
CA GLU A 242 -5.46 -3.16 -4.71
C GLU A 242 -5.32 -1.69 -4.27
N LEU A 243 -6.32 -1.20 -3.55
CA LEU A 243 -6.31 0.10 -2.90
C LEU A 243 -6.43 -0.09 -1.38
N CYS A 244 -5.43 0.37 -0.65
CA CYS A 244 -5.50 0.61 0.78
C CYS A 244 -5.82 2.09 0.98
N LEU A 245 -6.98 2.39 1.54
CA LEU A 245 -7.44 3.75 1.77
C LEU A 245 -7.72 3.96 3.25
N THR A 246 -6.99 4.90 3.83
CA THR A 246 -7.29 5.43 5.15
C THR A 246 -8.27 6.58 5.00
N VAL A 247 -9.40 6.49 5.70
CA VAL A 247 -10.35 7.60 5.83
C VAL A 247 -10.16 8.23 7.20
N SER A 248 -9.65 9.46 7.20
CA SER A 248 -9.47 10.29 8.39
C SER A 248 -10.81 10.83 8.85
N PRO A 249 -11.12 10.87 10.16
CA PRO A 249 -12.37 11.40 10.69
C PRO A 249 -12.41 12.94 10.69
N MET A 250 -11.91 13.56 9.62
CA MET A 250 -11.77 15.01 9.48
C MET A 250 -12.52 15.52 8.26
N LEU A 251 -12.91 16.79 8.30
CA LEU A 251 -13.43 17.55 7.16
C LEU A 251 -12.44 18.68 6.86
N SER A 252 -12.01 18.79 5.60
CA SER A 252 -11.06 19.82 5.17
C SER A 252 -11.76 20.99 4.48
N ALA A 253 -12.86 20.72 3.79
CA ALA A 253 -13.54 21.67 2.90
C ALA A 253 -12.62 22.27 1.82
N GLY A 254 -13.11 23.29 1.07
CA GLY A 254 -12.31 23.94 0.02
C GLY A 254 -12.15 23.07 -1.23
N ASP A 255 -11.07 23.32 -1.98
CA ASP A 255 -10.78 22.72 -3.29
C ASP A 255 -9.59 21.73 -3.24
N ALA A 256 -9.36 21.12 -2.09
CA ALA A 256 -8.27 20.18 -1.89
C ALA A 256 -8.34 19.01 -2.90
N GLN A 257 -7.16 18.58 -3.34
CA GLN A 257 -7.02 17.52 -4.32
C GLN A 257 -7.53 16.18 -3.78
N ARG A 258 -8.26 15.41 -4.60
CA ARG A 258 -8.65 14.03 -4.29
C ARG A 258 -7.45 13.08 -4.39
N ILE A 259 -7.58 11.86 -3.85
CA ILE A 259 -6.54 10.81 -3.92
C ILE A 259 -6.17 10.41 -5.36
N ALA A 260 -7.10 10.58 -6.31
CA ALA A 260 -6.86 10.29 -7.72
C ALA A 260 -7.35 11.46 -8.59
N GLY A 261 -6.50 11.92 -9.48
CA GLY A 261 -6.74 13.00 -10.44
C GLY A 261 -6.15 12.67 -11.81
N GLY A 262 -6.31 13.58 -12.79
CA GLY A 262 -5.76 13.37 -14.13
C GLY A 262 -6.79 12.80 -15.11
N PRO A 263 -6.45 11.84 -16.00
CA PRO A 263 -7.36 11.39 -17.04
C PRO A 263 -8.61 10.73 -16.45
N SER A 264 -9.77 11.08 -16.98
CA SER A 264 -11.03 10.44 -16.61
C SER A 264 -11.12 9.03 -17.21
N VAL A 265 -11.74 8.12 -16.46
CA VAL A 265 -12.10 6.80 -16.97
C VAL A 265 -13.51 6.81 -17.53
N THR A 266 -13.73 6.21 -18.70
CA THR A 266 -15.05 6.13 -19.33
C THR A 266 -16.05 5.36 -18.47
N VAL A 267 -15.57 4.27 -17.84
CA VAL A 267 -16.37 3.44 -16.93
C VAL A 267 -15.62 3.35 -15.59
N PRO A 268 -16.24 3.71 -14.48
CA PRO A 268 -15.61 3.56 -13.16
C PRO A 268 -15.18 2.11 -12.90
N ARG A 269 -13.99 1.94 -12.33
CA ARG A 269 -13.47 0.62 -11.98
C ARG A 269 -14.09 0.14 -10.68
N ARG A 270 -14.54 -1.11 -10.67
CA ARG A 270 -15.12 -1.72 -9.47
C ARG A 270 -14.03 -2.42 -8.66
N PHE A 271 -14.14 -2.27 -7.36
CA PHE A 271 -13.31 -2.94 -6.37
C PHE A 271 -14.22 -3.55 -5.29
N GLU A 272 -13.78 -4.64 -4.71
CA GLU A 272 -14.48 -5.33 -3.61
C GLU A 272 -13.74 -5.10 -2.31
N LEU A 273 -14.50 -4.86 -1.23
CA LEU A 273 -13.94 -4.69 0.11
C LEU A 273 -13.32 -6.01 0.57
N ALA A 274 -12.00 -6.01 0.78
CA ALA A 274 -11.26 -7.17 1.29
C ALA A 274 -11.10 -7.14 2.81
N SER A 275 -10.92 -5.96 3.40
CA SER A 275 -10.88 -5.80 4.86
C SER A 275 -11.18 -4.36 5.27
N LEU A 276 -11.66 -4.20 6.50
CA LEU A 276 -11.87 -2.90 7.13
C LEU A 276 -11.41 -2.98 8.59
N LEU A 277 -10.50 -2.09 8.97
CA LEU A 277 -10.03 -1.92 10.34
C LEU A 277 -10.40 -0.51 10.82
N GLU A 278 -10.44 -0.33 12.12
CA GLU A 278 -10.71 0.97 12.74
C GLU A 278 -9.81 1.19 13.96
N GLU A 279 -9.32 2.41 14.14
CA GLU A 279 -8.67 2.89 15.37
C GLU A 279 -8.89 4.41 15.48
N ASP A 280 -9.44 4.83 16.63
CA ASP A 280 -9.66 6.24 16.98
C ASP A 280 -10.45 7.03 15.92
N GLY A 281 -11.49 6.39 15.33
CA GLY A 281 -12.33 6.97 14.30
C GLY A 281 -11.74 6.91 12.88
N PHE A 282 -10.46 6.58 12.72
CA PHE A 282 -9.88 6.31 11.41
C PHE A 282 -10.33 4.97 10.86
N LEU A 283 -10.75 4.94 9.60
CA LEU A 283 -11.09 3.70 8.89
C LEU A 283 -9.96 3.33 7.95
N PHE A 284 -9.47 2.09 8.05
CA PHE A 284 -8.43 1.55 7.18
C PHE A 284 -9.06 0.46 6.31
N SER A 285 -9.47 0.87 5.12
CA SER A 285 -10.12 -0.01 4.17
C SER A 285 -9.10 -0.58 3.17
N ARG A 286 -9.33 -1.82 2.77
CA ARG A 286 -8.56 -2.50 1.75
C ARG A 286 -9.52 -3.04 0.70
N TYR A 287 -9.37 -2.58 -0.51
CA TYR A 287 -10.17 -2.97 -1.65
C TYR A 287 -9.32 -3.68 -2.69
N ARG A 288 -9.85 -4.74 -3.29
CA ARG A 288 -9.22 -5.47 -4.39
C ARG A 288 -10.04 -5.33 -5.66
N ARG A 289 -9.38 -5.31 -6.79
CA ARG A 289 -10.07 -5.33 -8.08
C ARG A 289 -10.86 -6.62 -8.22
N SER A 290 -12.13 -6.50 -8.67
CA SER A 290 -13.04 -7.61 -8.94
C SER A 290 -12.64 -8.35 -10.20
#